data_d781c333b4001b2ff6e552f7c7333195
#
_entry.id   d781c333b4001b2ff6e552f7c7333195
#
_cell.length_a   1.000
_cell.length_b   1.000
_cell.length_c   1.000
_cell.angle_alpha   90.00
_cell.angle_beta   90.00
_cell.angle_gamma   90.00
#
_symmetry.space_group_name_H-M   'P 1'
#
loop_
_entity.id
_entity.type
_entity.pdbx_description
1 polymer ?
#
loop_
_entity_poly.entity_id
_entity_poly.type
_entity_poly.pdbx_seq_one_letter_code
_entity_poly.pdbx_strand_id
1 'polypeptide(L)'
;MRHTRLAPPTGLLNELRDARSRSETRLKDVLENHGLRTLTGGLQNSVYAWEGPDGRPICIKLYTRGNHRRRVEREWAALTLLAEHGIGDVPRPLWLDDAGDLPAIGMSLVAGTPLLESADREAALRGLAHATRRMQNLPLSGLLADVERVDSGSHYLLRLTDGWPRLLAEYEDDPLTRDMRALLTAWHDSGDAELVREKADPAVFSRGDSNLLNWLRDGDRSPCVDFEYSGHSGVSFDAADLIEHISAREIPDSTWIALLPDLGVTAADRHRFLAAQRTCALRWLAVLWKQRHDRAARFAAQHARVRLLQRLDNPWRG
;
A
#
# COMPACT_ATOMS: atom_id res chain seq x y z
N MET A 1 9.33 6.12 -27.46
CA MET A 1 8.66 7.42 -27.70
C MET A 1 8.94 8.35 -26.53
N ARG A 2 9.53 9.53 -26.75
CA ARG A 2 9.67 10.55 -25.69
C ARG A 2 8.26 11.06 -25.36
N HIS A 3 7.72 10.70 -24.20
CA HIS A 3 6.44 11.23 -23.74
C HIS A 3 6.62 12.71 -23.43
N THR A 4 5.96 13.56 -24.20
CA THR A 4 5.91 15.00 -23.92
C THR A 4 5.20 15.19 -22.59
N ARG A 5 5.94 15.64 -21.57
CA ARG A 5 5.37 16.03 -20.28
C ARG A 5 4.46 17.25 -20.51
N LEU A 6 3.26 17.20 -19.97
CA LEU A 6 2.37 18.36 -19.97
C LEU A 6 2.88 19.40 -18.97
N ALA A 7 2.59 20.66 -19.20
CA ALA A 7 2.82 21.69 -18.19
C ALA A 7 1.74 21.58 -17.09
N PRO A 8 2.12 21.76 -15.80
CA PRO A 8 1.13 21.81 -14.73
C PRO A 8 0.13 22.95 -14.95
N PRO A 9 -1.16 22.77 -14.68
CA PRO A 9 -2.17 23.84 -14.73
C PRO A 9 -2.06 24.75 -13.50
N THR A 10 -1.01 25.57 -13.44
CA THR A 10 -0.60 26.35 -12.26
C THR A 10 -1.74 27.23 -11.71
N GLY A 11 -2.54 27.86 -12.58
CA GLY A 11 -3.69 28.66 -12.15
C GLY A 11 -4.69 27.83 -11.35
N LEU A 12 -5.15 26.71 -11.90
CA LEU A 12 -6.05 25.77 -11.24
C LEU A 12 -5.49 25.24 -9.91
N LEU A 13 -4.20 24.85 -9.90
CA LEU A 13 -3.56 24.31 -8.69
C LEU A 13 -3.50 25.37 -7.56
N ASN A 14 -3.22 26.62 -7.89
CA ASN A 14 -3.20 27.71 -6.92
C ASN A 14 -4.61 27.98 -6.35
N GLU A 15 -5.64 27.95 -7.19
CA GLU A 15 -7.02 28.08 -6.73
C GLU A 15 -7.45 26.92 -5.81
N LEU A 16 -7.10 25.69 -6.14
CA LEU A 16 -7.35 24.51 -5.30
C LEU A 16 -6.65 24.61 -3.94
N ARG A 17 -5.38 25.04 -3.92
CA ARG A 17 -4.60 25.23 -2.69
C ARG A 17 -5.21 26.32 -1.80
N ASP A 18 -5.52 27.45 -2.39
CA ASP A 18 -6.17 28.58 -1.68
C ASP A 18 -7.54 28.18 -1.13
N ALA A 19 -8.39 27.55 -1.94
CA ALA A 19 -9.71 27.11 -1.52
C ALA A 19 -9.66 26.12 -0.35
N ARG A 20 -8.75 25.15 -0.39
CA ARG A 20 -8.57 24.20 0.71
C ARG A 20 -8.11 24.84 2.01
N SER A 21 -7.33 25.89 1.94
CA SER A 21 -6.86 26.61 3.14
C SER A 21 -7.96 27.48 3.77
N ARG A 22 -8.99 27.86 3.01
CA ARG A 22 -10.04 28.79 3.45
C ARG A 22 -11.30 28.12 3.97
N SER A 23 -11.97 27.32 3.16
CA SER A 23 -13.22 26.64 3.56
C SER A 23 -13.68 25.57 2.56
N GLU A 24 -14.55 24.65 3.04
CA GLU A 24 -15.20 23.64 2.20
C GLU A 24 -16.10 24.27 1.11
N THR A 25 -16.80 25.37 1.42
CA THR A 25 -17.63 26.08 0.45
C THR A 25 -16.78 26.61 -0.70
N ARG A 26 -15.66 27.27 -0.40
CA ARG A 26 -14.75 27.77 -1.45
C ARG A 26 -14.19 26.65 -2.31
N LEU A 27 -13.85 25.51 -1.68
CA LEU A 27 -13.38 24.33 -2.43
C LEU A 27 -14.46 23.81 -3.38
N LYS A 28 -15.72 23.74 -2.92
CA LYS A 28 -16.85 23.33 -3.76
C LYS A 28 -17.01 24.24 -4.97
N ASP A 29 -16.95 25.55 -4.78
CA ASP A 29 -17.04 26.52 -5.88
C ASP A 29 -15.93 26.33 -6.92
N VAL A 30 -14.67 26.08 -6.49
CA VAL A 30 -13.55 25.82 -7.39
C VAL A 30 -13.76 24.52 -8.16
N LEU A 31 -14.21 23.46 -7.48
CA LEU A 31 -14.48 22.17 -8.12
C LEU A 31 -15.55 22.30 -9.20
N GLU A 32 -16.65 23.00 -8.93
CA GLU A 32 -17.74 23.23 -9.87
C GLU A 32 -17.29 24.09 -11.06
N ASN A 33 -16.60 25.21 -10.80
CA ASN A 33 -16.14 26.13 -11.84
C ASN A 33 -15.15 25.51 -12.84
N HIS A 34 -14.34 24.55 -12.39
CA HIS A 34 -13.36 23.89 -13.24
C HIS A 34 -13.76 22.47 -13.68
N GLY A 35 -14.98 22.03 -13.38
CA GLY A 35 -15.47 20.69 -13.71
C GLY A 35 -14.68 19.56 -13.05
N LEU A 36 -14.15 19.81 -11.86
CA LEU A 36 -13.44 18.80 -11.08
C LEU A 36 -14.42 17.93 -10.30
N ARG A 37 -14.16 16.63 -10.29
CA ARG A 37 -14.90 15.67 -9.48
C ARG A 37 -13.98 15.03 -8.44
N THR A 38 -14.33 15.12 -7.16
CA THR A 38 -13.59 14.43 -6.10
C THR A 38 -13.66 12.91 -6.32
N LEU A 39 -12.49 12.27 -6.29
CA LEU A 39 -12.40 10.82 -6.26
C LEU A 39 -12.38 10.36 -4.81
N THR A 40 -13.33 9.49 -4.45
CA THR A 40 -13.47 8.93 -3.11
C THR A 40 -12.43 7.86 -2.85
N GLY A 41 -11.89 7.78 -1.62
CA GLY A 41 -10.99 6.71 -1.18
C GLY A 41 -9.68 7.18 -0.54
N GLY A 42 -9.23 8.41 -0.75
CA GLY A 42 -8.00 8.95 -0.15
C GLY A 42 -8.23 9.53 1.24
N LEU A 43 -7.76 8.86 2.30
CA LEU A 43 -7.82 9.39 3.67
C LEU A 43 -6.75 10.46 3.94
N GLN A 44 -5.69 10.51 3.14
CA GLN A 44 -4.51 11.32 3.41
C GLN A 44 -4.23 12.40 2.37
N ASN A 45 -4.76 12.26 1.15
CA ASN A 45 -4.57 13.18 0.04
C ASN A 45 -5.92 13.62 -0.53
N SER A 46 -5.89 14.68 -1.33
CA SER A 46 -7.06 15.08 -2.11
C SER A 46 -6.86 14.69 -3.56
N VAL A 47 -7.79 13.90 -4.07
CA VAL A 47 -7.71 13.33 -5.40
C VAL A 47 -8.92 13.76 -6.21
N TYR A 48 -8.67 14.31 -7.41
CA TYR A 48 -9.69 14.85 -8.28
C TYR A 48 -9.57 14.26 -9.69
N ALA A 49 -10.69 13.93 -10.30
CA ALA A 49 -10.77 13.72 -11.73
C ALA A 49 -11.06 15.08 -12.41
N TRP A 50 -10.34 15.33 -13.48
CA TRP A 50 -10.44 16.56 -14.27
C TRP A 50 -10.35 16.23 -15.74
N GLU A 51 -11.18 16.88 -16.55
CA GLU A 51 -11.04 16.85 -17.99
C GLU A 51 -10.04 17.95 -18.40
N GLY A 52 -8.86 17.53 -18.84
CA GLY A 52 -7.81 18.46 -19.25
C GLY A 52 -8.21 19.33 -20.43
N PRO A 53 -7.42 20.36 -20.76
CA PRO A 53 -7.73 21.29 -21.85
C PRO A 53 -7.89 20.63 -23.22
N ASP A 54 -7.33 19.44 -23.39
CA ASP A 54 -7.40 18.62 -24.61
C ASP A 54 -8.46 17.50 -24.53
N GLY A 55 -9.36 17.56 -23.55
CA GLY A 55 -10.42 16.58 -23.32
C GLY A 55 -9.96 15.24 -22.74
N ARG A 56 -8.69 15.12 -22.35
CA ARG A 56 -8.18 13.89 -21.72
C ARG A 56 -8.51 13.83 -20.25
N PRO A 57 -8.98 12.67 -19.73
CA PRO A 57 -9.23 12.51 -18.31
C PRO A 57 -7.91 12.44 -17.52
N ILE A 58 -7.75 13.35 -16.59
CA ILE A 58 -6.56 13.49 -15.72
C ILE A 58 -6.99 13.27 -14.27
N CYS A 59 -6.17 12.54 -13.53
CA CYS A 59 -6.22 12.48 -12.09
C CYS A 59 -5.24 13.49 -11.51
N ILE A 60 -5.72 14.41 -10.69
CA ILE A 60 -4.91 15.38 -9.94
C ILE A 60 -4.86 14.91 -8.49
N LYS A 61 -3.66 14.62 -7.98
CA LYS A 61 -3.44 14.24 -6.58
C LYS A 61 -2.67 15.34 -5.88
N LEU A 62 -3.31 15.97 -4.87
CA LEU A 62 -2.71 16.95 -3.98
C LEU A 62 -2.30 16.28 -2.67
N TYR A 63 -1.07 16.44 -2.26
CA TYR A 63 -0.51 15.83 -1.06
C TYR A 63 -0.66 16.76 0.12
N THR A 64 -1.53 16.40 1.07
CA THR A 64 -2.03 17.31 2.10
C THR A 64 -1.60 16.98 3.52
N ARG A 65 -0.94 15.85 3.78
CA ARG A 65 -0.60 15.41 5.14
C ARG A 65 0.78 14.77 5.24
N GLY A 66 1.39 14.93 6.41
CA GLY A 66 2.60 14.23 6.81
C GLY A 66 3.83 14.60 5.97
N ASN A 67 4.69 13.63 5.73
CA ASN A 67 5.92 13.78 4.95
C ASN A 67 5.63 13.85 3.44
N HIS A 68 4.79 14.81 3.03
CA HIS A 68 4.23 14.92 1.69
C HIS A 68 5.30 15.05 0.59
N ARG A 69 6.41 15.75 0.83
CA ARG A 69 7.50 15.89 -0.17
C ARG A 69 8.10 14.53 -0.53
N ARG A 70 8.46 13.71 0.46
CA ARG A 70 9.00 12.38 0.20
C ARG A 70 7.99 11.44 -0.47
N ARG A 71 6.70 11.58 -0.16
CA ARG A 71 5.64 10.78 -0.77
C ARG A 71 5.45 11.14 -2.25
N VAL A 72 5.46 12.43 -2.57
CA VAL A 72 5.43 12.92 -3.96
C VAL A 72 6.64 12.42 -4.75
N GLU A 73 7.84 12.55 -4.20
CA GLU A 73 9.07 12.09 -4.85
C GLU A 73 9.02 10.58 -5.16
N ARG A 74 8.55 9.77 -4.20
CA ARG A 74 8.39 8.31 -4.37
C ARG A 74 7.37 7.98 -5.45
N GLU A 75 6.18 8.58 -5.40
CA GLU A 75 5.13 8.31 -6.39
C GLU A 75 5.54 8.75 -7.79
N TRP A 76 6.14 9.93 -7.91
CA TRP A 76 6.66 10.40 -9.18
C TRP A 76 7.75 9.49 -9.76
N ALA A 77 8.71 9.07 -8.94
CA ALA A 77 9.76 8.14 -9.35
C ALA A 77 9.19 6.78 -9.76
N ALA A 78 8.24 6.25 -9.00
CA ALA A 78 7.59 4.97 -9.29
C ALA A 78 6.80 5.02 -10.61
N LEU A 79 5.94 6.01 -10.79
CA LEU A 79 5.15 6.16 -12.01
C LEU A 79 6.05 6.39 -13.25
N THR A 80 7.16 7.11 -13.08
CA THR A 80 8.13 7.33 -14.16
C THR A 80 8.81 6.02 -14.55
N LEU A 81 9.31 5.25 -13.58
CA LEU A 81 9.91 3.92 -13.81
C LEU A 81 8.94 2.99 -14.54
N LEU A 82 7.69 2.90 -14.05
CA LEU A 82 6.65 2.05 -14.62
C LEU A 82 6.33 2.44 -16.08
N ALA A 83 6.23 3.74 -16.35
CA ALA A 83 5.96 4.25 -17.70
C ALA A 83 7.13 4.01 -18.66
N GLU A 84 8.37 4.18 -18.23
CA GLU A 84 9.58 3.93 -19.03
C GLU A 84 9.70 2.46 -19.45
N HIS A 85 9.20 1.55 -18.61
CA HIS A 85 9.19 0.09 -18.87
C HIS A 85 7.88 -0.42 -19.46
N GLY A 86 6.96 0.46 -19.87
CA GLY A 86 5.74 0.08 -20.57
C GLY A 86 4.72 -0.66 -19.72
N ILE A 87 4.72 -0.47 -18.39
CA ILE A 87 3.68 -1.00 -17.51
C ILE A 87 2.42 -0.15 -17.70
N GLY A 88 1.40 -0.71 -18.38
CA GLY A 88 0.20 0.01 -18.78
C GLY A 88 -0.98 -0.07 -17.79
N ASP A 89 -0.86 -0.91 -16.75
CA ASP A 89 -1.94 -1.13 -15.77
C ASP A 89 -1.80 -0.21 -14.54
N VAL A 90 -1.22 0.97 -14.74
CA VAL A 90 -0.95 1.96 -13.69
C VAL A 90 -1.16 3.38 -14.26
N PRO A 91 -1.36 4.40 -13.40
CA PRO A 91 -1.43 5.78 -13.86
C PRO A 91 -0.14 6.18 -14.57
N ARG A 92 -0.27 6.83 -15.72
CA ARG A 92 0.88 7.41 -16.43
C ARG A 92 1.16 8.81 -15.88
N PRO A 93 2.39 9.14 -15.45
CA PRO A 93 2.73 10.48 -14.98
C PRO A 93 2.65 11.49 -16.14
N LEU A 94 2.00 12.63 -15.91
CA LEU A 94 1.83 13.70 -16.90
C LEU A 94 2.66 14.93 -16.52
N TRP A 95 2.57 15.36 -15.27
CA TRP A 95 3.32 16.50 -14.74
C TRP A 95 3.47 16.39 -13.22
N LEU A 96 4.50 17.05 -12.70
CA LEU A 96 4.76 17.24 -11.29
C LEU A 96 4.79 18.76 -11.01
N ASP A 97 4.10 19.18 -9.97
CA ASP A 97 4.21 20.51 -9.38
C ASP A 97 4.61 20.36 -7.92
N ASP A 98 5.87 20.58 -7.63
CA ASP A 98 6.49 20.55 -6.31
C ASP A 98 6.59 21.95 -5.67
N ALA A 99 6.06 22.97 -6.34
CA ALA A 99 6.02 24.33 -5.83
C ALA A 99 5.00 24.48 -4.69
N GLY A 100 5.37 25.26 -3.67
CA GLY A 100 4.50 25.58 -2.56
C GLY A 100 4.33 24.47 -1.51
N ASP A 101 3.37 24.66 -0.59
CA ASP A 101 3.19 23.81 0.58
C ASP A 101 2.40 22.53 0.31
N LEU A 102 1.66 22.49 -0.79
CA LEU A 102 0.87 21.34 -1.20
C LEU A 102 1.29 20.89 -2.60
N PRO A 103 2.33 20.06 -2.72
CA PRO A 103 2.75 19.53 -4.01
C PRO A 103 1.67 18.67 -4.65
N ALA A 104 1.70 18.57 -5.99
CA ALA A 104 0.70 17.86 -6.78
C ALA A 104 1.32 17.03 -7.89
N ILE A 105 0.70 15.91 -8.21
CA ILE A 105 0.97 15.12 -9.41
C ILE A 105 -0.30 15.09 -10.27
N GLY A 106 -0.12 15.36 -11.57
CA GLY A 106 -1.10 15.02 -12.60
C GLY A 106 -0.71 13.72 -13.26
N MET A 107 -1.65 12.82 -13.36
CA MET A 107 -1.48 11.50 -13.96
C MET A 107 -2.70 11.10 -14.78
N SER A 108 -2.59 10.12 -15.66
CA SER A 108 -3.76 9.60 -16.36
C SER A 108 -4.78 9.03 -15.38
N LEU A 109 -6.06 9.28 -15.61
CA LEU A 109 -7.13 8.64 -14.86
C LEU A 109 -7.20 7.16 -15.26
N VAL A 110 -7.16 6.27 -14.26
CA VAL A 110 -7.30 4.82 -14.47
C VAL A 110 -8.76 4.44 -14.35
N ALA A 111 -9.26 3.71 -15.34
CA ALA A 111 -10.62 3.17 -15.35
C ALA A 111 -10.68 1.83 -14.60
N GLY A 112 -11.88 1.48 -14.13
CA GLY A 112 -12.17 0.20 -13.51
C GLY A 112 -13.09 0.31 -12.29
N THR A 113 -13.55 -0.83 -11.82
CA THR A 113 -14.30 -1.00 -10.57
C THR A 113 -13.39 -1.57 -9.48
N PRO A 114 -13.67 -1.35 -8.19
CA PRO A 114 -12.86 -1.93 -7.12
C PRO A 114 -12.70 -3.45 -7.29
N LEU A 115 -11.49 -3.96 -7.16
CA LEU A 115 -11.16 -5.38 -7.38
C LEU A 115 -12.05 -6.31 -6.54
N LEU A 116 -12.31 -5.94 -5.28
CA LEU A 116 -13.13 -6.73 -4.37
C LEU A 116 -14.62 -6.82 -4.76
N GLU A 117 -15.09 -5.92 -5.63
CA GLU A 117 -16.46 -5.91 -6.17
C GLU A 117 -16.58 -6.74 -7.46
N SER A 118 -15.47 -7.30 -7.96
CA SER A 118 -15.47 -8.13 -9.17
C SER A 118 -16.36 -9.37 -9.00
N ALA A 119 -17.20 -9.66 -9.99
CA ALA A 119 -17.99 -10.89 -10.04
C ALA A 119 -17.09 -12.14 -10.14
N ASP A 120 -15.97 -12.05 -10.87
CA ASP A 120 -14.92 -13.07 -10.91
C ASP A 120 -13.71 -12.58 -10.08
N ARG A 121 -13.83 -12.74 -8.77
CA ARG A 121 -12.80 -12.33 -7.81
C ARG A 121 -11.51 -13.12 -7.98
N GLU A 122 -11.60 -14.39 -8.35
CA GLU A 122 -10.43 -15.25 -8.54
C GLU A 122 -9.58 -14.79 -9.74
N ALA A 123 -10.21 -14.54 -10.88
CA ALA A 123 -9.49 -13.97 -12.03
C ALA A 123 -8.92 -12.58 -11.73
N ALA A 124 -9.63 -11.74 -10.96
CA ALA A 124 -9.14 -10.44 -10.54
C ALA A 124 -7.89 -10.55 -9.67
N LEU A 125 -7.85 -11.49 -8.73
CA LEU A 125 -6.68 -11.75 -7.87
C LEU A 125 -5.50 -12.36 -8.64
N ARG A 126 -5.75 -13.24 -9.62
CA ARG A 126 -4.68 -13.70 -10.54
C ARG A 126 -4.10 -12.54 -11.34
N GLY A 127 -4.95 -11.65 -11.85
CA GLY A 127 -4.51 -10.43 -12.54
C GLY A 127 -3.65 -9.53 -11.66
N LEU A 128 -4.03 -9.35 -10.38
CA LEU A 128 -3.24 -8.65 -9.39
C LEU A 128 -1.86 -9.30 -9.19
N ALA A 129 -1.81 -10.63 -9.01
CA ALA A 129 -0.56 -11.34 -8.81
C ALA A 129 0.37 -11.18 -10.02
N HIS A 130 -0.14 -11.33 -11.24
CA HIS A 130 0.62 -11.10 -12.47
C HIS A 130 1.12 -9.66 -12.62
N ALA A 131 0.27 -8.66 -12.31
CA ALA A 131 0.67 -7.25 -12.35
C ALA A 131 1.77 -6.96 -11.32
N THR A 132 1.64 -7.51 -10.11
CA THR A 132 2.66 -7.41 -9.06
C THR A 132 4.00 -8.00 -9.53
N ARG A 133 3.99 -9.21 -10.11
CA ARG A 133 5.23 -9.84 -10.63
C ARG A 133 5.87 -9.04 -11.76
N ARG A 134 5.08 -8.49 -12.67
CA ARG A 134 5.61 -7.62 -13.74
C ARG A 134 6.33 -6.40 -13.16
N MET A 135 5.78 -5.77 -12.14
CA MET A 135 6.41 -4.64 -11.46
C MET A 135 7.67 -5.05 -10.69
N GLN A 136 7.63 -6.18 -9.98
CA GLN A 136 8.78 -6.71 -9.23
C GLN A 136 9.98 -7.07 -10.12
N ASN A 137 9.74 -7.41 -11.39
CA ASN A 137 10.79 -7.73 -12.36
C ASN A 137 11.46 -6.50 -12.98
N LEU A 138 11.04 -5.29 -12.62
CA LEU A 138 11.67 -4.07 -13.13
C LEU A 138 13.04 -3.84 -12.50
N PRO A 139 14.02 -3.33 -13.26
CA PRO A 139 15.30 -2.95 -12.70
C PRO A 139 15.13 -1.73 -11.77
N LEU A 140 15.50 -1.91 -10.51
CA LEU A 140 15.51 -0.80 -9.55
C LEU A 140 16.60 0.19 -9.91
N SER A 141 16.26 1.49 -9.86
CA SER A 141 17.21 2.58 -10.11
C SER A 141 16.85 3.83 -9.32
N GLY A 142 17.82 4.72 -9.13
CA GLY A 142 17.65 5.99 -8.46
C GLY A 142 17.01 5.87 -7.08
N LEU A 143 16.13 6.81 -6.73
CA LEU A 143 15.47 6.85 -5.42
C LEU A 143 14.89 5.50 -4.97
N LEU A 144 14.26 4.76 -5.90
CA LEU A 144 13.59 3.50 -5.55
C LEU A 144 14.54 2.35 -5.23
N ALA A 145 15.80 2.43 -5.69
CA ALA A 145 16.86 1.50 -5.31
C ALA A 145 17.47 1.86 -3.94
N ASP A 146 17.49 3.15 -3.61
CA ASP A 146 18.16 3.68 -2.41
C ASP A 146 17.26 3.62 -1.17
N VAL A 147 15.94 3.54 -1.34
CA VAL A 147 15.00 3.60 -0.23
C VAL A 147 14.10 2.36 -0.14
N GLU A 148 13.94 1.84 1.06
CA GLU A 148 12.91 0.83 1.33
C GLU A 148 11.51 1.41 1.11
N ARG A 149 10.54 0.55 0.76
CA ARG A 149 9.12 0.90 0.79
C ARG A 149 8.74 1.50 2.15
N VAL A 150 7.76 2.35 2.20
CA VAL A 150 7.14 2.76 3.46
C VAL A 150 6.43 1.52 4.06
N ASP A 151 6.38 1.41 5.39
CA ASP A 151 5.90 0.20 6.06
C ASP A 151 6.70 -1.06 5.66
N SER A 152 8.02 -0.93 5.54
CA SER A 152 8.96 -2.01 5.26
C SER A 152 9.10 -3.00 6.43
N GLY A 153 9.78 -4.13 6.18
CA GLY A 153 10.15 -5.08 7.22
C GLY A 153 10.93 -4.42 8.35
N SER A 154 11.92 -3.59 8.03
CA SER A 154 12.70 -2.81 9.02
C SER A 154 11.82 -1.92 9.89
N HIS A 155 10.82 -1.26 9.27
CA HIS A 155 9.89 -0.40 9.99
C HIS A 155 8.97 -1.21 10.93
N TYR A 156 8.47 -2.36 10.47
CA TYR A 156 7.65 -3.24 11.31
C TYR A 156 8.44 -3.80 12.47
N LEU A 157 9.69 -4.24 12.23
CA LEU A 157 10.59 -4.70 13.29
C LEU A 157 10.79 -3.64 14.36
N LEU A 158 11.15 -2.41 13.96
CA LEU A 158 11.35 -1.31 14.92
C LEU A 158 10.10 -1.08 15.78
N ARG A 159 8.91 -1.12 15.16
CA ARG A 159 7.66 -0.94 15.90
C ARG A 159 7.38 -2.08 16.88
N LEU A 160 7.62 -3.32 16.47
CA LEU A 160 7.33 -4.50 17.29
C LEU A 160 8.37 -4.75 18.38
N THR A 161 9.64 -4.35 18.17
CA THR A 161 10.71 -4.58 19.15
C THR A 161 10.90 -3.41 20.13
N ASP A 162 10.55 -2.20 19.76
CA ASP A 162 10.77 -1.00 20.59
C ASP A 162 9.46 -0.23 20.88
N GLY A 163 8.76 0.22 19.87
CA GLY A 163 7.62 1.12 20.05
C GLY A 163 6.43 0.49 20.79
N TRP A 164 6.02 -0.70 20.38
CA TRP A 164 4.88 -1.39 20.98
C TRP A 164 5.15 -1.94 22.39
N PRO A 165 6.29 -2.59 22.68
CA PRO A 165 6.58 -3.03 24.06
C PRO A 165 6.48 -1.91 25.09
N ARG A 166 6.99 -0.71 24.77
CA ARG A 166 6.91 0.45 25.66
C ARG A 166 5.46 0.89 25.87
N LEU A 167 4.69 1.00 24.76
CA LEU A 167 3.29 1.42 24.84
C LEU A 167 2.44 0.39 25.61
N LEU A 168 2.64 -0.90 25.41
CA LEU A 168 1.89 -1.96 26.09
C LEU A 168 2.21 -2.03 27.60
N ALA A 169 3.40 -1.59 28.02
CA ALA A 169 3.76 -1.53 29.43
C ALA A 169 2.89 -0.55 30.23
N GLU A 170 2.34 0.49 29.58
CA GLU A 170 1.45 1.46 30.22
C GLU A 170 0.06 0.87 30.53
N TYR A 171 -0.28 -0.32 30.00
CA TYR A 171 -1.61 -0.94 30.09
C TYR A 171 -1.54 -2.38 30.60
N GLU A 172 -0.66 -2.69 31.54
CA GLU A 172 -0.42 -4.06 32.04
C GLU A 172 -1.62 -4.69 32.72
N ASP A 173 -2.51 -3.89 33.29
CA ASP A 173 -3.72 -4.37 33.96
C ASP A 173 -4.82 -4.83 32.99
N ASP A 174 -4.76 -4.43 31.72
CA ASP A 174 -5.73 -4.84 30.70
C ASP A 174 -5.47 -6.27 30.22
N PRO A 175 -6.42 -7.22 30.38
CA PRO A 175 -6.25 -8.60 29.95
C PRO A 175 -5.90 -8.74 28.46
N LEU A 176 -6.53 -7.95 27.57
CA LEU A 176 -6.26 -7.98 26.13
C LEU A 176 -4.84 -7.52 25.81
N THR A 177 -4.32 -6.58 26.59
CA THR A 177 -2.92 -6.14 26.48
C THR A 177 -1.95 -7.23 26.92
N ARG A 178 -2.25 -7.99 27.99
CA ARG A 178 -1.44 -9.14 28.41
C ARG A 178 -1.41 -10.23 27.33
N ASP A 179 -2.55 -10.55 26.75
CA ASP A 179 -2.65 -11.53 25.67
C ASP A 179 -1.81 -11.11 24.45
N MET A 180 -1.87 -9.84 24.06
CA MET A 180 -1.05 -9.31 22.97
C MET A 180 0.46 -9.37 23.31
N ARG A 181 0.86 -9.02 24.53
CA ARG A 181 2.26 -9.11 24.97
C ARG A 181 2.78 -10.55 24.89
N ALA A 182 1.98 -11.54 25.28
CA ALA A 182 2.35 -12.94 25.17
C ALA A 182 2.62 -13.35 23.69
N LEU A 183 1.78 -12.90 22.75
CA LEU A 183 2.01 -13.15 21.32
C LEU A 183 3.26 -12.44 20.79
N LEU A 184 3.53 -11.22 21.25
CA LEU A 184 4.72 -10.45 20.89
C LEU A 184 5.99 -11.12 21.40
N THR A 185 5.98 -11.63 22.64
CA THR A 185 7.09 -12.39 23.23
C THR A 185 7.33 -13.67 22.43
N ALA A 186 6.28 -14.45 22.13
CA ALA A 186 6.40 -15.68 21.35
C ALA A 186 6.97 -15.43 19.94
N TRP A 187 6.59 -14.32 19.29
CA TRP A 187 7.17 -13.91 18.01
C TRP A 187 8.64 -13.54 18.16
N HIS A 188 9.01 -12.82 19.22
CA HIS A 188 10.39 -12.43 19.45
C HIS A 188 11.30 -13.64 19.66
N ASP A 189 10.80 -14.65 20.38
CA ASP A 189 11.53 -15.89 20.71
C ASP A 189 11.58 -16.88 19.52
N SER A 190 10.79 -16.66 18.46
CA SER A 190 10.69 -17.58 17.31
C SER A 190 11.84 -17.47 16.31
N GLY A 191 12.64 -16.39 16.35
CA GLY A 191 13.63 -16.06 15.32
C GLY A 191 13.05 -15.40 14.06
N ASP A 192 11.74 -15.13 14.02
CA ASP A 192 11.09 -14.48 12.86
C ASP A 192 11.67 -13.08 12.60
N ALA A 193 12.03 -12.36 13.64
CA ALA A 193 12.63 -11.03 13.54
C ALA A 193 13.95 -11.03 12.77
N GLU A 194 14.79 -12.04 12.98
CA GLU A 194 16.07 -12.22 12.29
C GLU A 194 15.84 -12.49 10.81
N LEU A 195 14.91 -13.38 10.46
CA LEU A 195 14.56 -13.70 9.06
C LEU A 195 14.00 -12.48 8.31
N VAL A 196 13.17 -11.66 8.96
CA VAL A 196 12.64 -10.41 8.35
C VAL A 196 13.73 -9.34 8.22
N ARG A 197 14.73 -9.31 9.13
CA ARG A 197 15.85 -8.38 9.08
C ARG A 197 16.84 -8.69 7.97
N GLU A 198 16.93 -9.95 7.54
CA GLU A 198 17.78 -10.35 6.43
C GLU A 198 17.41 -9.59 5.16
N LYS A 199 18.42 -9.02 4.52
CA LYS A 199 18.20 -8.31 3.24
C LYS A 199 17.60 -9.27 2.21
N ALA A 200 16.63 -8.77 1.48
CA ALA A 200 16.12 -9.46 0.30
C ALA A 200 17.20 -9.48 -0.79
N ASP A 201 17.40 -10.65 -1.39
CA ASP A 201 18.31 -10.81 -2.52
C ASP A 201 17.65 -11.71 -3.57
N PRO A 202 17.33 -11.18 -4.74
CA PRO A 202 17.41 -9.75 -5.08
C PRO A 202 16.32 -8.90 -4.41
N ALA A 203 16.63 -7.62 -4.15
CA ALA A 203 15.61 -6.63 -3.83
C ALA A 203 14.76 -6.35 -5.08
N VAL A 204 13.46 -6.17 -4.90
CA VAL A 204 12.49 -5.94 -5.98
C VAL A 204 11.76 -4.62 -5.81
N PHE A 205 11.23 -4.07 -6.91
CA PHE A 205 10.30 -2.95 -6.83
C PHE A 205 9.05 -3.34 -6.03
N SER A 206 8.66 -2.47 -5.12
CA SER A 206 7.44 -2.60 -4.33
C SER A 206 6.60 -1.33 -4.43
N ARG A 207 5.30 -1.49 -4.64
CA ARG A 207 4.33 -0.39 -4.57
C ARG A 207 4.23 0.20 -3.16
N GLY A 208 4.52 -0.59 -2.16
CA GLY A 208 4.60 -0.17 -0.76
C GLY A 208 3.27 -0.10 -0.01
N ASP A 209 2.14 -0.10 -0.71
CA ASP A 209 0.80 -0.13 -0.09
C ASP A 209 0.08 -1.43 -0.45
N SER A 210 -0.18 -2.25 0.54
CA SER A 210 -0.83 -3.57 0.38
C SER A 210 -2.36 -3.52 0.41
N ASN A 211 -2.94 -2.30 0.40
CA ASN A 211 -4.38 -2.12 0.42
C ASN A 211 -5.03 -2.57 -0.91
N LEU A 212 -5.92 -3.55 -0.84
CA LEU A 212 -6.67 -4.05 -2.00
C LEU A 212 -7.65 -3.03 -2.59
N LEU A 213 -8.02 -2.00 -1.85
CA LEU A 213 -8.88 -0.91 -2.35
C LEU A 213 -8.17 -0.07 -3.43
N ASN A 214 -6.84 -0.17 -3.55
CA ASN A 214 -6.05 0.48 -4.57
C ASN A 214 -5.92 -0.37 -5.85
N TRP A 215 -6.59 -1.52 -5.91
CA TRP A 215 -6.66 -2.37 -7.07
C TRP A 215 -8.04 -2.31 -7.71
N LEU A 216 -8.05 -2.20 -9.04
CA LEU A 216 -9.25 -2.12 -9.84
C LEU A 216 -9.35 -3.34 -10.76
N ARG A 217 -10.52 -3.51 -11.35
CA ARG A 217 -10.78 -4.46 -12.43
C ARG A 217 -11.30 -3.71 -13.66
N ASP A 218 -10.65 -3.91 -14.80
CA ASP A 218 -11.04 -3.34 -16.09
C ASP A 218 -10.91 -4.40 -17.19
N GLY A 219 -12.03 -5.06 -17.50
CA GLY A 219 -12.02 -6.25 -18.36
C GLY A 219 -11.13 -7.36 -17.78
N ASP A 220 -10.12 -7.78 -18.51
CA ASP A 220 -9.14 -8.80 -18.07
C ASP A 220 -7.93 -8.22 -17.33
N ARG A 221 -7.85 -6.89 -17.19
CA ARG A 221 -6.75 -6.22 -16.51
C ARG A 221 -7.05 -5.99 -15.04
N SER A 222 -6.01 -5.96 -14.23
CA SER A 222 -6.08 -5.58 -12.82
C SER A 222 -5.18 -4.36 -12.57
N PRO A 223 -5.63 -3.17 -12.98
CA PRO A 223 -4.86 -1.96 -12.75
C PRO A 223 -4.79 -1.58 -11.29
N CYS A 224 -3.72 -0.87 -10.91
CA CYS A 224 -3.55 -0.38 -9.55
C CYS A 224 -3.14 1.10 -9.52
N VAL A 225 -3.44 1.74 -8.39
CA VAL A 225 -3.19 3.15 -8.13
C VAL A 225 -2.47 3.32 -6.78
N ASP A 226 -2.03 4.53 -6.49
CA ASP A 226 -1.42 4.93 -5.21
C ASP A 226 -0.02 4.32 -4.98
N PHE A 227 1.00 5.01 -5.51
CA PHE A 227 2.40 4.61 -5.47
C PHE A 227 3.25 5.42 -4.49
N GLU A 228 2.63 6.22 -3.63
CA GLU A 228 3.33 7.14 -2.72
C GLU A 228 4.18 6.46 -1.64
N TYR A 229 4.01 5.15 -1.45
CA TYR A 229 4.77 4.32 -0.50
C TYR A 229 5.83 3.45 -1.17
N SER A 230 6.03 3.60 -2.47
CA SER A 230 6.96 2.79 -3.26
C SER A 230 8.41 2.87 -2.79
N GLY A 231 9.14 1.80 -3.06
CA GLY A 231 10.56 1.66 -2.79
C GLY A 231 11.00 0.23 -3.09
N HIS A 232 12.16 -0.19 -2.59
CA HIS A 232 12.57 -1.59 -2.69
C HIS A 232 12.03 -2.43 -1.53
N SER A 233 11.86 -3.73 -1.78
CA SER A 233 11.40 -4.73 -0.80
C SER A 233 11.86 -6.13 -1.20
N GLY A 234 11.43 -7.14 -0.45
CA GLY A 234 11.56 -8.55 -0.81
C GLY A 234 10.23 -9.16 -1.23
N VAL A 235 10.26 -10.11 -2.16
CA VAL A 235 9.08 -10.83 -2.67
C VAL A 235 8.25 -11.44 -1.54
N SER A 236 8.91 -12.16 -0.62
CA SER A 236 8.25 -12.81 0.52
C SER A 236 7.55 -11.82 1.46
N PHE A 237 8.19 -10.66 1.72
CA PHE A 237 7.61 -9.64 2.59
C PHE A 237 6.41 -8.95 1.92
N ASP A 238 6.51 -8.61 0.63
CA ASP A 238 5.41 -7.98 -0.10
C ASP A 238 4.19 -8.89 -0.22
N ALA A 239 4.40 -10.18 -0.50
CA ALA A 239 3.32 -11.18 -0.54
C ALA A 239 2.67 -11.34 0.85
N ALA A 240 3.47 -11.43 1.90
CA ALA A 240 2.97 -11.55 3.27
C ALA A 240 2.16 -10.31 3.70
N ASP A 241 2.67 -9.11 3.42
CA ASP A 241 1.99 -7.86 3.77
C ASP A 241 0.67 -7.69 2.99
N LEU A 242 0.63 -8.11 1.71
CA LEU A 242 -0.59 -8.14 0.91
C LEU A 242 -1.65 -9.07 1.51
N ILE A 243 -1.27 -10.29 1.86
CA ILE A 243 -2.18 -11.32 2.40
C ILE A 243 -2.69 -10.93 3.80
N GLU A 244 -1.82 -10.38 4.64
CA GLU A 244 -2.16 -10.01 6.00
C GLU A 244 -2.77 -8.61 6.13
N HIS A 245 -2.85 -7.84 5.04
CA HIS A 245 -3.51 -6.54 5.07
C HIS A 245 -4.99 -6.67 5.44
N ILE A 246 -5.51 -5.73 6.23
CA ILE A 246 -6.88 -5.79 6.76
C ILE A 246 -7.95 -5.82 5.66
N SER A 247 -7.68 -5.25 4.48
CA SER A 247 -8.58 -5.31 3.32
C SER A 247 -8.64 -6.69 2.65
N ALA A 248 -7.69 -7.57 2.95
CA ALA A 248 -7.62 -8.93 2.38
C ALA A 248 -8.33 -9.99 3.24
N ARG A 249 -8.86 -9.62 4.40
CA ARG A 249 -9.38 -10.57 5.41
C ARG A 249 -10.57 -11.43 4.96
N GLU A 250 -11.32 -10.99 3.97
CA GLU A 250 -12.47 -11.74 3.44
C GLU A 250 -12.06 -12.77 2.37
N ILE A 251 -10.78 -12.78 1.98
CA ILE A 251 -10.27 -13.72 0.99
C ILE A 251 -9.75 -14.96 1.74
N PRO A 252 -10.25 -16.17 1.38
CA PRO A 252 -9.83 -17.41 2.03
C PRO A 252 -8.32 -17.68 1.89
N ASP A 253 -7.71 -18.27 2.91
CA ASP A 253 -6.30 -18.67 2.88
C ASP A 253 -5.98 -19.62 1.72
N SER A 254 -6.89 -20.52 1.37
CA SER A 254 -6.73 -21.42 0.22
C SER A 254 -6.53 -20.69 -1.11
N THR A 255 -7.24 -19.56 -1.29
CA THR A 255 -7.06 -18.71 -2.47
C THR A 255 -5.66 -18.10 -2.49
N TRP A 256 -5.19 -17.56 -1.36
CA TRP A 256 -3.85 -16.99 -1.26
C TRP A 256 -2.76 -18.03 -1.45
N ILE A 257 -2.91 -19.21 -0.85
CA ILE A 257 -1.96 -20.33 -1.00
C ILE A 257 -1.81 -20.70 -2.47
N ALA A 258 -2.92 -20.78 -3.21
CA ALA A 258 -2.90 -21.08 -4.66
C ALA A 258 -2.18 -19.98 -5.47
N LEU A 259 -2.19 -18.73 -5.01
CA LEU A 259 -1.57 -17.58 -5.69
C LEU A 259 -0.11 -17.33 -5.29
N LEU A 260 0.43 -17.98 -4.25
CA LEU A 260 1.81 -17.77 -3.81
C LEU A 260 2.85 -17.91 -4.94
N PRO A 261 2.77 -18.93 -5.82
CA PRO A 261 3.69 -19.05 -6.94
C PRO A 261 3.60 -17.87 -7.92
N ASP A 262 2.37 -17.39 -8.20
CA ASP A 262 2.14 -16.26 -9.09
C ASP A 262 2.66 -14.95 -8.48
N LEU A 263 2.66 -14.83 -7.15
CA LEU A 263 3.29 -13.74 -6.39
C LEU A 263 4.82 -13.90 -6.29
N GLY A 264 5.36 -15.01 -6.80
CA GLY A 264 6.79 -15.30 -6.83
C GLY A 264 7.34 -15.91 -5.55
N VAL A 265 6.48 -16.38 -4.64
CA VAL A 265 6.89 -17.10 -3.42
C VAL A 265 6.95 -18.60 -3.71
N THR A 266 8.10 -19.18 -3.51
CA THR A 266 8.37 -20.61 -3.76
C THR A 266 8.55 -21.40 -2.48
N ALA A 267 8.64 -22.72 -2.58
CA ALA A 267 8.91 -23.56 -1.41
C ALA A 267 10.26 -23.25 -0.72
N ALA A 268 11.23 -22.71 -1.47
CA ALA A 268 12.52 -22.28 -0.92
C ALA A 268 12.36 -21.04 0.01
N ASP A 269 11.36 -20.21 -0.25
CA ASP A 269 11.09 -18.98 0.51
C ASP A 269 10.26 -19.23 1.77
N ARG A 270 9.85 -20.47 2.04
CA ARG A 270 8.88 -20.84 3.08
C ARG A 270 9.13 -20.19 4.43
N HIS A 271 10.33 -20.27 4.95
CA HIS A 271 10.65 -19.75 6.27
C HIS A 271 10.60 -18.23 6.30
N ARG A 272 11.17 -17.59 5.29
CA ARG A 272 11.15 -16.12 5.16
C ARG A 272 9.73 -15.59 4.97
N PHE A 273 8.92 -16.27 4.16
CA PHE A 273 7.52 -15.89 3.95
C PHE A 273 6.69 -16.02 5.25
N LEU A 274 6.81 -17.14 5.98
CA LEU A 274 6.10 -17.33 7.25
C LEU A 274 6.52 -16.31 8.31
N ALA A 275 7.82 -16.02 8.42
CA ALA A 275 8.33 -15.00 9.33
C ALA A 275 7.75 -13.62 9.00
N ALA A 276 7.73 -13.25 7.72
CA ALA A 276 7.11 -12.02 7.26
C ALA A 276 5.60 -12.00 7.52
N GLN A 277 4.90 -13.11 7.26
CA GLN A 277 3.45 -13.22 7.45
C GLN A 277 3.06 -13.06 8.93
N ARG A 278 3.77 -13.71 9.84
CA ARG A 278 3.58 -13.57 11.29
C ARG A 278 3.85 -12.14 11.75
N THR A 279 4.91 -11.53 11.24
CA THR A 279 5.28 -10.13 11.53
C THR A 279 4.19 -9.16 11.06
N CYS A 280 3.70 -9.31 9.84
CA CYS A 280 2.62 -8.47 9.30
C CYS A 280 1.31 -8.65 10.06
N ALA A 281 0.94 -9.89 10.38
CA ALA A 281 -0.26 -10.18 11.17
C ALA A 281 -0.19 -9.57 12.58
N LEU A 282 0.96 -9.68 13.24
CA LEU A 282 1.19 -9.10 14.57
C LEU A 282 1.19 -7.57 14.51
N ARG A 283 1.77 -6.98 13.48
CA ARG A 283 1.71 -5.53 13.25
C ARG A 283 0.26 -5.05 13.13
N TRP A 284 -0.61 -5.76 12.41
CA TRP A 284 -2.03 -5.41 12.32
C TRP A 284 -2.77 -5.58 13.65
N LEU A 285 -2.42 -6.60 14.44
CA LEU A 285 -2.94 -6.75 15.81
C LEU A 285 -2.55 -5.53 16.65
N ALA A 286 -1.31 -5.05 16.54
CA ALA A 286 -0.84 -3.86 17.22
C ALA A 286 -1.61 -2.59 16.82
N VAL A 287 -1.99 -2.45 15.55
CA VAL A 287 -2.83 -1.32 15.10
C VAL A 287 -4.24 -1.40 15.69
N LEU A 288 -4.84 -2.58 15.67
CA LEU A 288 -6.19 -2.81 16.20
C LEU A 288 -6.25 -2.73 17.73
N TRP A 289 -5.14 -2.98 18.41
CA TRP A 289 -5.06 -2.88 19.86
C TRP A 289 -5.48 -1.50 20.39
N LYS A 290 -5.18 -0.42 19.66
CA LYS A 290 -5.61 0.94 20.02
C LYS A 290 -7.13 1.10 20.07
N GLN A 291 -7.85 0.25 19.37
CA GLN A 291 -9.32 0.22 19.27
C GLN A 291 -9.92 -1.08 19.83
N ARG A 292 -9.17 -1.79 20.71
CA ARG A 292 -9.51 -3.14 21.19
C ARG A 292 -10.85 -3.22 21.92
N HIS A 293 -11.27 -2.13 22.56
CA HIS A 293 -12.56 -2.08 23.24
C HIS A 293 -13.69 -1.64 22.27
N ASP A 294 -13.44 -0.64 21.43
CA ASP A 294 -14.45 -0.11 20.50
C ASP A 294 -14.71 -1.08 19.34
N ARG A 295 -13.70 -1.84 18.95
CA ARG A 295 -13.74 -2.83 17.84
C ARG A 295 -13.33 -4.22 18.30
N ALA A 296 -13.87 -4.66 19.42
CA ALA A 296 -13.49 -5.90 20.08
C ALA A 296 -13.53 -7.14 19.17
N ALA A 297 -14.57 -7.28 18.32
CA ALA A 297 -14.69 -8.39 17.39
C ALA A 297 -13.54 -8.42 16.36
N ARG A 298 -13.13 -7.26 15.83
CA ARG A 298 -12.01 -7.15 14.88
C ARG A 298 -10.67 -7.47 15.56
N PHE A 299 -10.48 -6.97 16.77
CA PHE A 299 -9.29 -7.29 17.56
C PHE A 299 -9.22 -8.79 17.85
N ALA A 300 -10.31 -9.41 18.30
CA ALA A 300 -10.37 -10.84 18.59
C ALA A 300 -10.09 -11.71 17.34
N ALA A 301 -10.64 -11.35 16.20
CA ALA A 301 -10.38 -12.04 14.93
C ALA A 301 -8.90 -11.96 14.54
N GLN A 302 -8.27 -10.77 14.65
CA GLN A 302 -6.85 -10.60 14.37
C GLN A 302 -5.96 -11.35 15.37
N HIS A 303 -6.35 -11.34 16.64
CA HIS A 303 -5.66 -12.11 17.68
C HIS A 303 -5.67 -13.62 17.38
N ALA A 304 -6.84 -14.16 16.99
CA ALA A 304 -6.96 -15.55 16.55
C ALA A 304 -6.09 -15.85 15.33
N ARG A 305 -6.02 -14.91 14.37
CA ARG A 305 -5.16 -15.01 13.18
C ARG A 305 -3.68 -15.13 13.56
N VAL A 306 -3.17 -14.28 14.42
CA VAL A 306 -1.78 -14.34 14.87
C VAL A 306 -1.48 -15.68 15.55
N ARG A 307 -2.37 -16.16 16.43
CA ARG A 307 -2.22 -17.46 17.09
C ARG A 307 -2.21 -18.62 16.11
N LEU A 308 -3.03 -18.57 15.07
CA LEU A 308 -3.03 -19.57 13.99
C LEU A 308 -1.67 -19.61 13.31
N LEU A 309 -1.19 -18.45 12.84
CA LEU A 309 0.05 -18.34 12.11
C LEU A 309 1.28 -18.76 12.93
N GLN A 310 1.30 -18.48 14.23
CA GLN A 310 2.40 -18.92 15.11
C GLN A 310 2.50 -20.46 15.26
N ARG A 311 1.44 -21.20 14.91
CA ARG A 311 1.41 -22.67 14.97
C ARG A 311 1.71 -23.32 13.62
N LEU A 312 1.74 -22.56 12.53
CA LEU A 312 1.98 -23.10 11.19
C LEU A 312 3.47 -23.26 10.94
N ASP A 313 3.87 -24.46 10.52
CA ASP A 313 5.24 -24.75 10.07
C ASP A 313 5.38 -24.68 8.55
N ASN A 314 4.25 -24.66 7.83
CA ASN A 314 4.23 -24.66 6.38
C ASN A 314 2.98 -23.96 5.85
N PRO A 315 3.10 -22.86 5.08
CA PRO A 315 1.96 -22.11 4.57
C PRO A 315 1.12 -22.90 3.55
N TRP A 316 1.68 -23.95 2.93
CA TRP A 316 0.99 -24.82 1.95
C TRP A 316 0.24 -26.00 2.59
N ARG A 317 0.16 -26.07 3.92
CA ARG A 317 -0.55 -27.09 4.68
C ARG A 317 -1.65 -26.47 5.52
N GLY A 318 -2.48 -25.65 4.91
CA GLY A 318 -3.67 -25.07 5.55
C GLY A 318 -4.87 -25.99 5.47
#